data_42933c897fc70b317d587625c74064b9
#
_entry.id   42933c897fc70b317d587625c74064b9
#
_cell.length_a   1.000
_cell.length_b   1.000
_cell.length_c   1.000
_cell.angle_alpha   90.00
_cell.angle_beta   90.00
_cell.angle_gamma   90.00
#
_symmetry.space_group_name_H-M   'P 1'
#
loop_
_entity.id
_entity.type
_entity.pdbx_description
1 polymer ?
#
loop_
_entity_poly.entity_id
_entity_poly.type
_entity_poly.pdbx_seq_one_letter_code
_entity_poly.pdbx_strand_id
1 'polypeptide(L)'
;MSISPEKLASAMALRTISHAGKEKQPCIKMADLCRPGLQFAGYFDIFAFERPQVIGKTEMAYLDNLPEDVRCERLERYFSYDIPCIIIARKMKCPPELLRQARKNGVPVYGSDEETSLFSAKAITDLCEALAPRQTCHGVLLDVFGEGLMITGESGVGKSECALELIKHGHQLVADDVVDISRVGRALFGESPEMVRDFMELRGVGIVDIKAIFGIGSIVRRSRIDLVIHLEFWQEGKDYDRLGNKEKTMEILGVELPLIELPVRPGRSLAMVVEIAARNWRLKAEGYDAVAELDRRLKKHYTHQE
;
A
#
# COMPACT_ATOMS: atom_id res chain seq x y z
N MET A 1 8.37 -3.02 -10.27
CA MET A 1 7.39 -4.13 -10.40
C MET A 1 6.59 -3.98 -11.69
N SER A 2 5.90 -5.00 -12.13
CA SER A 2 5.05 -4.96 -13.32
C SER A 2 3.85 -5.90 -13.14
N ILE A 3 2.73 -5.56 -13.77
CA ILE A 3 1.52 -6.39 -13.76
C ILE A 3 1.10 -6.72 -15.19
N SER A 4 0.59 -7.94 -15.43
CA SER A 4 0.04 -8.29 -16.74
C SER A 4 -1.37 -7.70 -16.90
N PRO A 5 -1.80 -7.43 -18.17
CA PRO A 5 -3.15 -6.97 -18.45
C PRO A 5 -4.25 -7.92 -17.92
N GLU A 6 -4.01 -9.23 -17.91
CA GLU A 6 -4.96 -10.23 -17.40
C GLU A 6 -5.11 -10.11 -15.87
N LYS A 7 -4.01 -9.89 -15.14
CA LYS A 7 -4.06 -9.67 -13.69
C LYS A 7 -4.83 -8.40 -13.36
N LEU A 8 -4.60 -7.31 -14.11
CA LEU A 8 -5.38 -6.08 -13.94
C LEU A 8 -6.87 -6.33 -14.21
N ALA A 9 -7.20 -7.02 -15.32
CA ALA A 9 -8.58 -7.33 -15.68
C ALA A 9 -9.28 -8.19 -14.62
N SER A 10 -8.57 -9.17 -14.06
CA SER A 10 -9.08 -10.02 -12.99
C SER A 10 -9.31 -9.24 -11.69
N ALA A 11 -8.35 -8.41 -11.27
CA ALA A 11 -8.45 -7.61 -10.05
C ALA A 11 -9.64 -6.64 -10.10
N MET A 12 -9.91 -6.05 -11.27
CA MET A 12 -11.00 -5.11 -11.49
C MET A 12 -12.29 -5.76 -11.98
N ALA A 13 -12.38 -7.09 -12.04
CA ALA A 13 -13.53 -7.85 -12.53
C ALA A 13 -14.00 -7.38 -13.93
N LEU A 14 -13.08 -7.07 -14.84
CA LEU A 14 -13.39 -6.61 -16.18
C LEU A 14 -13.89 -7.75 -17.05
N ARG A 15 -14.89 -7.45 -17.88
CA ARG A 15 -15.40 -8.39 -18.88
C ARG A 15 -14.44 -8.48 -20.08
N THR A 16 -13.95 -9.66 -20.39
CA THR A 16 -13.12 -9.87 -21.59
C THR A 16 -13.96 -9.77 -22.87
N ILE A 17 -13.57 -8.87 -23.78
CA ILE A 17 -14.17 -8.69 -25.10
C ILE A 17 -13.34 -9.44 -26.16
N SER A 18 -12.00 -9.35 -26.05
CA SER A 18 -11.06 -10.08 -26.89
C SER A 18 -9.84 -10.46 -26.07
N HIS A 19 -9.39 -11.70 -26.24
CA HIS A 19 -8.17 -12.19 -25.60
C HIS A 19 -6.92 -11.68 -26.32
N ALA A 20 -5.81 -11.71 -25.61
CA ALA A 20 -4.49 -11.49 -26.18
C ALA A 20 -4.14 -12.58 -27.20
N GLY A 21 -3.59 -12.15 -28.34
CA GLY A 21 -3.12 -13.08 -29.37
C GLY A 21 -1.58 -13.28 -29.36
N LYS A 22 -0.85 -12.54 -28.52
CA LYS A 22 0.61 -12.65 -28.40
C LYS A 22 0.97 -13.56 -27.23
N GLU A 23 1.99 -14.40 -27.40
CA GLU A 23 2.56 -15.22 -26.31
C GLU A 23 3.11 -14.37 -25.15
N LYS A 24 3.56 -13.17 -25.46
CA LYS A 24 4.12 -12.23 -24.48
C LYS A 24 3.49 -10.85 -24.63
N GLN A 25 2.62 -10.50 -23.69
CA GLN A 25 2.01 -9.18 -23.61
C GLN A 25 2.95 -8.15 -22.97
N PRO A 26 2.91 -6.86 -23.43
CA PRO A 26 3.58 -5.79 -22.71
C PRO A 26 3.03 -5.70 -21.27
N CYS A 27 3.94 -5.71 -20.29
CA CYS A 27 3.56 -5.53 -18.89
C CYS A 27 3.32 -4.06 -18.57
N ILE A 28 2.34 -3.80 -17.73
CA ILE A 28 2.05 -2.47 -17.18
C ILE A 28 3.06 -2.19 -16.07
N LYS A 29 3.80 -1.09 -16.19
CA LYS A 29 4.87 -0.69 -15.26
C LYS A 29 4.59 0.60 -14.50
N MET A 30 3.54 1.32 -14.88
CA MET A 30 3.19 2.62 -14.30
C MET A 30 1.72 2.61 -13.86
N ALA A 31 1.46 3.23 -12.72
CA ALA A 31 0.12 3.40 -12.17
C ALA A 31 -0.56 4.63 -12.81
N ASP A 32 -0.74 4.56 -14.12
CA ASP A 32 -1.37 5.63 -14.89
C ASP A 32 -2.11 5.03 -16.10
N LEU A 33 -3.03 5.81 -16.66
CA LEU A 33 -3.88 5.43 -17.79
C LEU A 33 -3.69 6.43 -18.93
N CYS A 34 -4.02 6.00 -20.14
CA CYS A 34 -4.07 6.89 -21.31
C CYS A 34 -5.49 6.91 -21.89
N ARG A 35 -5.96 8.11 -22.26
CA ARG A 35 -7.17 8.30 -23.03
C ARG A 35 -6.78 8.74 -24.44
N PRO A 36 -6.95 7.86 -25.45
CA PRO A 36 -6.34 8.04 -26.78
C PRO A 36 -7.11 9.03 -27.71
N GLY A 37 -7.76 10.04 -27.15
CA GLY A 37 -8.53 10.99 -27.93
C GLY A 37 -7.71 11.75 -28.97
N LEU A 38 -6.51 12.22 -28.61
CA LEU A 38 -5.57 12.90 -29.51
C LEU A 38 -5.03 11.96 -30.59
N GLN A 39 -4.78 10.69 -30.25
CA GLN A 39 -4.29 9.68 -31.18
C GLN A 39 -5.33 9.39 -32.26
N PHE A 40 -6.60 9.30 -31.86
CA PHE A 40 -7.70 9.17 -32.83
C PHE A 40 -7.87 10.43 -33.70
N ALA A 41 -7.52 11.61 -33.17
CA ALA A 41 -7.42 12.86 -33.96
C ALA A 41 -6.18 12.92 -34.88
N GLY A 42 -5.24 11.99 -34.75
CA GLY A 42 -4.05 11.86 -35.60
C GLY A 42 -2.79 12.44 -35.00
N TYR A 43 -2.79 12.86 -33.75
CA TYR A 43 -1.60 13.36 -33.08
C TYR A 43 -0.90 12.23 -32.31
N PHE A 44 0.32 11.88 -32.68
CA PHE A 44 1.11 10.78 -32.12
C PHE A 44 2.48 11.19 -31.59
N ASP A 45 2.88 12.46 -31.71
CA ASP A 45 4.22 12.92 -31.33
C ASP A 45 4.50 12.69 -29.83
N ILE A 46 3.44 12.80 -29.00
CA ILE A 46 3.47 12.43 -27.58
C ILE A 46 2.34 11.43 -27.34
N PHE A 47 2.68 10.15 -27.30
CA PHE A 47 1.72 9.07 -27.06
C PHE A 47 2.18 8.16 -25.93
N ALA A 48 1.39 8.12 -24.85
CA ALA A 48 1.63 7.25 -23.70
C ALA A 48 1.12 5.83 -23.97
N PHE A 49 1.66 5.15 -24.98
CA PHE A 49 1.23 3.84 -25.45
C PHE A 49 1.49 2.72 -24.44
N GLU A 50 2.51 2.86 -23.56
CA GLU A 50 2.87 1.88 -22.53
C GLU A 50 1.83 1.77 -21.40
N ARG A 51 0.86 2.68 -21.35
CA ARG A 51 -0.20 2.71 -20.35
C ARG A 51 -1.42 1.95 -20.84
N PRO A 52 -2.25 1.37 -19.93
CA PRO A 52 -3.56 0.87 -20.30
C PRO A 52 -4.39 1.99 -20.94
N GLN A 53 -5.01 1.68 -22.07
CA GLN A 53 -5.78 2.66 -22.87
C GLN A 53 -7.24 2.59 -22.48
N VAL A 54 -7.82 3.71 -22.03
CA VAL A 54 -9.24 3.78 -21.62
C VAL A 54 -10.04 4.59 -22.65
N ILE A 55 -11.02 3.93 -23.25
CA ILE A 55 -11.91 4.54 -24.24
C ILE A 55 -13.25 4.84 -23.56
N GLY A 56 -13.59 6.10 -23.50
CA GLY A 56 -14.85 6.61 -22.98
C GLY A 56 -15.81 7.07 -24.08
N LYS A 57 -16.92 7.70 -23.67
CA LYS A 57 -17.97 8.18 -24.57
C LYS A 57 -17.43 9.19 -25.61
N THR A 58 -16.52 10.07 -25.21
CA THR A 58 -15.96 11.11 -26.09
C THR A 58 -15.11 10.50 -27.19
N GLU A 59 -14.20 9.58 -26.83
CA GLU A 59 -13.33 8.90 -27.78
C GLU A 59 -14.14 8.04 -28.76
N MET A 60 -15.17 7.37 -28.24
CA MET A 60 -16.06 6.54 -29.07
C MET A 60 -16.84 7.38 -30.06
N ALA A 61 -17.49 8.45 -29.60
CA ALA A 61 -18.26 9.34 -30.47
C ALA A 61 -17.37 10.02 -31.54
N TYR A 62 -16.11 10.32 -31.18
CA TYR A 62 -15.16 10.85 -32.15
C TYR A 62 -14.83 9.85 -33.25
N LEU A 63 -14.51 8.60 -32.88
CA LEU A 63 -14.26 7.53 -33.85
C LEU A 63 -15.46 7.26 -34.78
N ASP A 64 -16.67 7.25 -34.24
CA ASP A 64 -17.90 7.02 -35.01
C ASP A 64 -18.17 8.13 -36.06
N ASN A 65 -17.73 9.37 -35.76
CA ASN A 65 -17.88 10.52 -36.65
C ASN A 65 -16.80 10.61 -37.75
N LEU A 66 -15.73 9.82 -37.67
CA LEU A 66 -14.68 9.82 -38.68
C LEU A 66 -15.14 9.06 -39.95
N PRO A 67 -14.78 9.53 -41.17
CA PRO A 67 -14.89 8.72 -42.39
C PRO A 67 -14.17 7.38 -42.19
N GLU A 68 -14.71 6.32 -42.83
CA GLU A 68 -14.22 4.95 -42.61
C GLU A 68 -12.75 4.79 -42.98
N ASP A 69 -12.30 5.36 -44.06
CA ASP A 69 -10.88 5.37 -44.52
C ASP A 69 -9.97 6.01 -43.50
N VAL A 70 -10.32 7.20 -43.01
CA VAL A 70 -9.57 7.94 -41.99
C VAL A 70 -9.53 7.16 -40.67
N ARG A 71 -10.68 6.59 -40.27
CA ARG A 71 -10.79 5.80 -39.04
C ARG A 71 -9.89 4.55 -39.14
N CYS A 72 -9.87 3.88 -40.25
CA CYS A 72 -9.00 2.71 -40.49
C CYS A 72 -7.52 3.10 -40.41
N GLU A 73 -7.11 4.18 -41.08
CA GLU A 73 -5.73 4.68 -41.04
C GLU A 73 -5.28 5.03 -39.62
N ARG A 74 -6.15 5.75 -38.85
CA ARG A 74 -5.84 6.13 -37.46
C ARG A 74 -5.70 4.92 -36.55
N LEU A 75 -6.60 3.96 -36.67
CA LEU A 75 -6.55 2.72 -35.90
C LEU A 75 -5.32 1.88 -36.25
N GLU A 76 -4.96 1.78 -37.54
CA GLU A 76 -3.76 1.05 -37.95
C GLU A 76 -2.49 1.67 -37.35
N ARG A 77 -2.35 3.00 -37.39
CA ARG A 77 -1.24 3.72 -36.76
C ARG A 77 -1.27 3.59 -35.24
N TYR A 78 -2.46 3.65 -34.60
CA TYR A 78 -2.61 3.48 -33.16
C TYR A 78 -2.13 2.11 -32.69
N PHE A 79 -2.48 1.04 -33.41
CA PHE A 79 -2.08 -0.33 -33.09
C PHE A 79 -0.67 -0.69 -33.54
N SER A 80 0.08 0.19 -34.20
CA SER A 80 1.51 -0.01 -34.50
C SER A 80 2.38 0.14 -33.25
N TYR A 81 1.84 0.69 -32.15
CA TYR A 81 2.52 0.80 -30.87
C TYR A 81 2.23 -0.43 -29.99
N ASP A 82 3.17 -0.75 -29.08
CA ASP A 82 3.04 -1.88 -28.15
C ASP A 82 2.10 -1.55 -26.96
N ILE A 83 0.83 -1.46 -27.25
CA ILE A 83 -0.22 -1.16 -26.27
C ILE A 83 -0.47 -2.39 -25.39
N PRO A 84 -0.46 -2.27 -24.03
CA PRO A 84 -0.67 -3.40 -23.13
C PRO A 84 -2.11 -3.93 -23.17
N CYS A 85 -3.10 -3.05 -23.15
CA CYS A 85 -4.51 -3.40 -23.23
C CYS A 85 -5.39 -2.19 -23.55
N ILE A 86 -6.62 -2.47 -23.97
CA ILE A 86 -7.67 -1.47 -24.17
C ILE A 86 -8.84 -1.79 -23.24
N ILE A 87 -9.40 -0.77 -22.60
CA ILE A 87 -10.55 -0.89 -21.71
C ILE A 87 -11.66 0.03 -22.22
N ILE A 88 -12.82 -0.54 -22.57
CA ILE A 88 -13.98 0.21 -23.02
C ILE A 88 -14.91 0.39 -21.81
N ALA A 89 -15.07 1.65 -21.38
CA ALA A 89 -15.91 1.99 -20.24
C ALA A 89 -17.41 2.08 -20.61
N ARG A 90 -18.27 2.23 -19.59
CA ARG A 90 -19.71 2.51 -19.75
C ARG A 90 -20.50 1.44 -20.49
N LYS A 91 -20.08 0.17 -20.42
CA LYS A 91 -20.74 -0.94 -21.12
C LYS A 91 -20.94 -0.72 -22.63
N MET A 92 -20.14 0.17 -23.23
CA MET A 92 -20.25 0.46 -24.66
C MET A 92 -19.83 -0.74 -25.50
N LYS A 93 -20.37 -0.81 -26.72
CA LYS A 93 -19.98 -1.83 -27.71
C LYS A 93 -18.63 -1.44 -28.31
N CYS A 94 -17.76 -2.43 -28.49
CA CYS A 94 -16.51 -2.25 -29.20
C CYS A 94 -16.77 -2.09 -30.71
N PRO A 95 -16.25 -1.03 -31.36
CA PRO A 95 -16.36 -0.90 -32.80
C PRO A 95 -15.69 -2.07 -33.50
N PRO A 96 -16.33 -2.61 -34.60
CA PRO A 96 -15.79 -3.77 -35.30
C PRO A 96 -14.37 -3.57 -35.83
N GLU A 97 -14.06 -2.38 -36.33
CA GLU A 97 -12.74 -2.01 -36.85
C GLU A 97 -11.68 -2.02 -35.78
N LEU A 98 -11.97 -1.44 -34.60
CA LEU A 98 -11.09 -1.44 -33.44
C LEU A 98 -10.84 -2.88 -32.99
N LEU A 99 -11.88 -3.69 -32.89
CA LEU A 99 -11.77 -5.10 -32.49
C LEU A 99 -10.94 -5.92 -33.48
N ARG A 100 -11.08 -5.65 -34.76
CA ARG A 100 -10.31 -6.31 -35.86
C ARG A 100 -8.82 -5.96 -35.71
N GLN A 101 -8.50 -4.69 -35.53
CA GLN A 101 -7.12 -4.24 -35.36
C GLN A 101 -6.51 -4.76 -34.05
N ALA A 102 -7.25 -4.75 -32.95
CA ALA A 102 -6.81 -5.32 -31.67
C ALA A 102 -6.44 -6.80 -31.82
N ARG A 103 -7.28 -7.61 -32.50
CA ARG A 103 -7.00 -9.02 -32.75
C ARG A 103 -5.79 -9.22 -33.68
N LYS A 104 -5.68 -8.43 -34.77
CA LYS A 104 -4.53 -8.48 -35.69
C LYS A 104 -3.21 -8.24 -34.96
N ASN A 105 -3.20 -7.32 -33.98
CA ASN A 105 -2.00 -6.94 -33.25
C ASN A 105 -1.87 -7.65 -31.88
N GLY A 106 -2.79 -8.56 -31.54
CA GLY A 106 -2.77 -9.36 -30.33
C GLY A 106 -2.95 -8.53 -29.04
N VAL A 107 -3.64 -7.38 -29.11
CA VAL A 107 -3.91 -6.51 -27.97
C VAL A 107 -5.22 -6.94 -27.30
N PRO A 108 -5.23 -7.25 -25.98
CA PRO A 108 -6.45 -7.64 -25.29
C PRO A 108 -7.38 -6.44 -25.12
N VAL A 109 -8.68 -6.71 -25.25
CA VAL A 109 -9.74 -5.70 -25.08
C VAL A 109 -10.67 -6.14 -23.96
N TYR A 110 -10.87 -5.26 -22.99
CA TYR A 110 -11.74 -5.46 -21.83
C TYR A 110 -12.89 -4.46 -21.84
N GLY A 111 -13.94 -4.77 -21.11
CA GLY A 111 -15.10 -3.89 -20.91
C GLY A 111 -15.35 -3.64 -19.44
N SER A 112 -15.64 -2.40 -19.09
CA SER A 112 -16.14 -1.98 -17.79
C SER A 112 -17.55 -1.41 -17.91
N ASP A 113 -18.39 -1.70 -16.94
CA ASP A 113 -19.74 -1.15 -16.86
C ASP A 113 -19.75 0.25 -16.23
N GLU A 114 -18.64 0.65 -15.58
CA GLU A 114 -18.51 1.90 -14.86
C GLU A 114 -18.33 3.11 -15.78
N GLU A 115 -18.62 4.28 -15.23
CA GLU A 115 -18.29 5.55 -15.88
C GLU A 115 -16.78 5.74 -15.99
N THR A 116 -16.31 6.34 -17.09
CA THR A 116 -14.90 6.46 -17.41
C THR A 116 -14.08 7.09 -16.29
N SER A 117 -14.60 8.15 -15.65
CA SER A 117 -13.88 8.85 -14.57
C SER A 117 -13.79 8.01 -13.30
N LEU A 118 -14.89 7.35 -12.93
CA LEU A 118 -14.93 6.46 -11.77
C LEU A 118 -14.03 5.24 -11.98
N PHE A 119 -14.12 4.61 -13.14
CA PHE A 119 -13.25 3.52 -13.55
C PHE A 119 -11.78 3.93 -13.47
N SER A 120 -11.43 5.10 -14.07
CA SER A 120 -10.04 5.57 -14.09
C SER A 120 -9.48 5.80 -12.68
N ALA A 121 -10.27 6.38 -11.77
CA ALA A 121 -9.85 6.59 -10.40
C ALA A 121 -9.56 5.26 -9.68
N LYS A 122 -10.46 4.28 -9.80
CA LYS A 122 -10.27 2.93 -9.23
C LYS A 122 -9.06 2.23 -9.84
N ALA A 123 -8.93 2.24 -11.16
CA ALA A 123 -7.84 1.57 -11.86
C ALA A 123 -6.46 2.15 -11.48
N ILE A 124 -6.35 3.46 -11.31
CA ILE A 124 -5.11 4.08 -10.83
C ILE A 124 -4.81 3.63 -9.39
N THR A 125 -5.81 3.59 -8.52
CA THR A 125 -5.64 3.12 -7.14
C THR A 125 -5.15 1.66 -7.11
N ASP A 126 -5.81 0.77 -7.84
CA ASP A 126 -5.45 -0.64 -7.90
C ASP A 126 -4.06 -0.86 -8.53
N LEU A 127 -3.71 -0.06 -9.55
CA LEU A 127 -2.36 -0.09 -10.14
C LEU A 127 -1.30 0.42 -9.17
N CYS A 128 -1.58 1.49 -8.40
CA CYS A 128 -0.68 1.97 -7.36
C CYS A 128 -0.39 0.88 -6.32
N GLU A 129 -1.40 0.13 -5.90
CA GLU A 129 -1.23 -0.98 -4.96
C GLU A 129 -0.49 -2.17 -5.58
N ALA A 130 -0.85 -2.57 -6.80
CA ALA A 130 -0.24 -3.71 -7.50
C ALA A 130 1.23 -3.48 -7.90
N LEU A 131 1.60 -2.23 -8.18
CA LEU A 131 2.95 -1.80 -8.55
C LEU A 131 3.74 -1.24 -7.36
N ALA A 132 3.16 -1.22 -6.17
CA ALA A 132 3.80 -0.70 -4.96
C ALA A 132 5.16 -1.38 -4.71
N PRO A 133 6.23 -0.63 -4.44
CA PRO A 133 7.47 -1.21 -3.94
C PRO A 133 7.20 -2.04 -2.68
N ARG A 134 7.80 -3.23 -2.60
CA ARG A 134 7.60 -4.15 -1.48
C ARG A 134 8.94 -4.56 -0.88
N GLN A 135 8.95 -4.73 0.42
CA GLN A 135 10.08 -5.23 1.18
C GLN A 135 9.57 -6.10 2.33
N THR A 136 10.23 -7.22 2.57
CA THR A 136 9.95 -8.05 3.73
C THR A 136 10.88 -7.65 4.87
N CYS A 137 10.35 -7.44 6.06
CA CYS A 137 11.09 -7.07 7.26
C CYS A 137 10.81 -8.08 8.39
N HIS A 138 11.83 -8.36 9.21
CA HIS A 138 11.63 -9.11 10.45
C HIS A 138 11.12 -8.23 11.58
N GLY A 139 10.05 -8.66 12.22
CA GLY A 139 9.44 -7.96 13.33
C GLY A 139 7.99 -8.37 13.55
N VAL A 140 7.32 -7.68 14.46
CA VAL A 140 5.89 -7.88 14.75
C VAL A 140 5.15 -6.61 14.41
N LEU A 141 4.07 -6.71 13.67
CA LEU A 141 3.20 -5.58 13.37
C LEU A 141 1.85 -5.76 14.07
N LEU A 142 1.44 -4.73 14.80
CA LEU A 142 0.15 -4.67 15.50
C LEU A 142 -0.58 -3.39 15.15
N ASP A 143 -1.89 -3.41 15.25
CA ASP A 143 -2.72 -2.23 15.37
C ASP A 143 -3.00 -1.97 16.86
N VAL A 144 -2.52 -0.83 17.36
CA VAL A 144 -2.66 -0.43 18.76
C VAL A 144 -3.40 0.92 18.81
N PHE A 145 -4.66 0.90 19.18
CA PHE A 145 -5.58 2.04 19.18
C PHE A 145 -5.78 2.70 17.81
N GLY A 146 -5.66 1.95 16.72
CA GLY A 146 -5.77 2.45 15.35
C GLY A 146 -4.46 2.98 14.76
N GLU A 147 -3.35 2.85 15.49
CA GLU A 147 -2.00 3.17 15.03
C GLU A 147 -1.22 1.89 14.73
N GLY A 148 -0.64 1.78 13.55
CA GLY A 148 0.19 0.62 13.19
C GLY A 148 1.57 0.71 13.79
N LEU A 149 1.87 -0.19 14.73
CA LEU A 149 3.15 -0.28 15.41
C LEU A 149 3.98 -1.44 14.90
N MET A 150 5.16 -1.13 14.35
CA MET A 150 6.16 -2.11 13.96
C MET A 150 7.16 -2.32 15.09
N ILE A 151 7.12 -3.48 15.75
CA ILE A 151 8.05 -3.86 16.81
C ILE A 151 9.23 -4.61 16.19
N THR A 152 10.43 -4.06 16.35
CA THR A 152 11.69 -4.63 15.84
C THR A 152 12.65 -4.93 16.99
N GLY A 153 13.75 -5.60 16.73
CA GLY A 153 14.79 -5.93 17.73
C GLY A 153 15.36 -7.31 17.51
N GLU A 154 16.41 -7.63 18.23
CA GLU A 154 17.11 -8.92 18.14
C GLU A 154 16.18 -10.11 18.44
N SER A 155 16.57 -11.29 17.93
CA SER A 155 15.86 -12.52 18.26
C SER A 155 15.94 -12.80 19.78
N GLY A 156 14.80 -13.09 20.39
CA GLY A 156 14.72 -13.38 21.83
C GLY A 156 14.60 -12.16 22.74
N VAL A 157 14.49 -10.95 22.19
CA VAL A 157 14.32 -9.73 23.01
C VAL A 157 12.91 -9.59 23.61
N GLY A 158 11.94 -10.45 23.22
CA GLY A 158 10.59 -10.44 23.76
C GLY A 158 9.53 -9.79 22.85
N LYS A 159 9.75 -9.73 21.52
CA LYS A 159 8.80 -9.13 20.57
C LYS A 159 7.43 -9.83 20.57
N SER A 160 7.42 -11.14 20.35
CA SER A 160 6.16 -11.94 20.30
C SER A 160 5.47 -12.02 21.65
N GLU A 161 6.22 -12.06 22.76
CA GLU A 161 5.66 -12.02 24.11
C GLU A 161 4.99 -10.67 24.41
N CYS A 162 5.63 -9.56 24.01
CA CYS A 162 5.05 -8.21 24.11
C CYS A 162 3.78 -8.10 23.25
N ALA A 163 3.81 -8.62 22.03
CA ALA A 163 2.67 -8.64 21.13
C ALA A 163 1.49 -9.43 21.71
N LEU A 164 1.75 -10.62 22.29
CA LEU A 164 0.71 -11.43 22.93
C LEU A 164 0.06 -10.70 24.11
N GLU A 165 0.84 -9.97 24.92
CA GLU A 165 0.31 -9.16 26.01
C GLU A 165 -0.57 -8.02 25.47
N LEU A 166 -0.17 -7.35 24.39
CA LEU A 166 -0.97 -6.34 23.70
C LEU A 166 -2.27 -6.91 23.15
N ILE A 167 -2.25 -8.09 22.55
CA ILE A 167 -3.45 -8.79 22.06
C ILE A 167 -4.42 -9.07 23.21
N LYS A 168 -3.91 -9.51 24.38
CA LYS A 168 -4.74 -9.71 25.59
C LYS A 168 -5.38 -8.40 26.08
N HIS A 169 -4.76 -7.26 25.84
CA HIS A 169 -5.31 -5.94 26.14
C HIS A 169 -6.33 -5.44 25.09
N GLY A 170 -6.59 -6.25 24.04
CA GLY A 170 -7.60 -5.95 23.03
C GLY A 170 -7.05 -5.31 21.74
N HIS A 171 -5.74 -5.30 21.55
CA HIS A 171 -5.12 -4.85 20.31
C HIS A 171 -5.10 -5.98 19.26
N GLN A 172 -4.79 -5.63 18.00
CA GLN A 172 -4.93 -6.55 16.89
C GLN A 172 -3.57 -6.91 16.29
N LEU A 173 -3.35 -8.20 16.04
CA LEU A 173 -2.19 -8.68 15.32
C LEU A 173 -2.39 -8.47 13.81
N VAL A 174 -1.36 -7.96 13.15
CA VAL A 174 -1.23 -7.93 11.68
C VAL A 174 -0.31 -9.04 11.21
N ALA A 175 0.90 -9.12 11.79
CA ALA A 175 1.92 -10.11 11.44
C ALA A 175 2.87 -10.36 12.59
N ASP A 176 3.35 -11.61 12.73
CA ASP A 176 4.45 -11.99 13.63
C ASP A 176 5.61 -12.55 12.82
N ASP A 177 6.84 -12.27 13.27
CA ASP A 177 8.14 -12.63 12.71
C ASP A 177 8.42 -12.05 11.32
N VAL A 178 7.50 -12.14 10.36
CA VAL A 178 7.67 -11.69 8.97
C VAL A 178 6.56 -10.73 8.59
N VAL A 179 6.94 -9.50 8.20
CA VAL A 179 6.03 -8.45 7.75
C VAL A 179 6.35 -8.09 6.31
N ASP A 180 5.39 -8.28 5.41
CA ASP A 180 5.45 -7.81 4.04
C ASP A 180 5.00 -6.35 3.99
N ILE A 181 5.94 -5.45 3.75
CA ILE A 181 5.71 -4.01 3.72
C ILE A 181 5.58 -3.53 2.27
N SER A 182 4.55 -2.76 1.99
CA SER A 182 4.31 -2.11 0.70
C SER A 182 4.23 -0.59 0.87
N ARG A 183 4.83 0.16 -0.09
CA ARG A 183 4.76 1.62 -0.12
C ARG A 183 3.69 2.09 -1.08
N VAL A 184 2.66 2.77 -0.57
CA VAL A 184 1.61 3.39 -1.38
C VAL A 184 1.69 4.91 -1.17
N GLY A 185 2.18 5.62 -2.18
CA GLY A 185 2.45 7.05 -2.08
C GLY A 185 3.53 7.37 -1.04
N ARG A 186 3.14 8.04 0.04
CA ARG A 186 4.01 8.38 1.19
C ARG A 186 3.75 7.50 2.41
N ALA A 187 2.83 6.55 2.34
CA ALA A 187 2.48 5.68 3.45
C ALA A 187 3.06 4.28 3.24
N LEU A 188 3.41 3.64 4.35
CA LEU A 188 3.78 2.23 4.39
C LEU A 188 2.62 1.41 4.96
N PHE A 189 2.37 0.28 4.34
CA PHE A 189 1.39 -0.69 4.81
C PHE A 189 2.06 -2.04 5.00
N GLY A 190 1.78 -2.68 6.12
CA GLY A 190 2.27 -4.01 6.41
C GLY A 190 1.15 -5.04 6.44
N GLU A 191 1.46 -6.25 6.01
CA GLU A 191 0.58 -7.41 6.03
C GLU A 191 1.39 -8.68 6.34
N SER A 192 0.73 -9.71 6.86
CA SER A 192 1.35 -11.03 7.02
C SER A 192 1.37 -11.80 5.71
N PRO A 193 2.47 -12.51 5.38
CA PRO A 193 2.45 -13.49 4.31
C PRO A 193 1.30 -14.49 4.51
N GLU A 194 0.62 -14.87 3.43
CA GLU A 194 -0.59 -15.70 3.50
C GLU A 194 -0.39 -17.04 4.23
N MET A 195 0.79 -17.64 4.07
CA MET A 195 1.12 -18.96 4.64
C MET A 195 1.24 -18.97 6.18
N VAL A 196 1.61 -17.84 6.79
CA VAL A 196 1.84 -17.72 8.25
C VAL A 196 0.84 -16.78 8.92
N ARG A 197 -0.18 -16.35 8.18
CA ARG A 197 -1.19 -15.42 8.66
C ARG A 197 -1.93 -15.98 9.88
N ASP A 198 -2.19 -15.11 10.86
CA ASP A 198 -2.88 -15.40 12.11
C ASP A 198 -2.11 -16.30 13.08
N PHE A 199 -0.93 -16.79 12.70
CA PHE A 199 -0.06 -17.58 13.55
C PHE A 199 1.01 -16.73 14.23
N MET A 200 1.41 -17.18 15.43
CA MET A 200 2.50 -16.59 16.21
C MET A 200 3.37 -17.72 16.80
N GLU A 201 4.69 -17.52 16.79
CA GLU A 201 5.61 -18.45 17.47
C GLU A 201 5.91 -17.95 18.90
N LEU A 202 5.61 -18.80 19.88
CA LEU A 202 5.90 -18.54 21.29
C LEU A 202 6.91 -19.55 21.81
N ARG A 203 8.06 -19.09 22.28
CA ARG A 203 9.10 -19.94 22.83
C ARG A 203 8.59 -20.75 24.02
N GLY A 204 8.79 -22.07 23.99
CA GLY A 204 8.32 -22.98 25.01
C GLY A 204 6.87 -23.46 24.87
N VAL A 205 6.07 -22.84 24.00
CA VAL A 205 4.69 -23.25 23.68
C VAL A 205 4.60 -23.80 22.25
N GLY A 206 5.32 -23.19 21.30
CA GLY A 206 5.27 -23.53 19.89
C GLY A 206 4.43 -22.54 19.08
N ILE A 207 3.89 -23.00 17.95
CA ILE A 207 3.05 -22.20 17.07
C ILE A 207 1.62 -22.17 17.61
N VAL A 208 1.05 -20.96 17.72
CA VAL A 208 -0.31 -20.72 18.20
C VAL A 208 -1.12 -19.96 17.16
N ASP A 209 -2.39 -20.32 17.01
CA ASP A 209 -3.35 -19.61 16.16
C ASP A 209 -4.05 -18.53 17.00
N ILE A 210 -3.68 -17.28 16.78
CA ILE A 210 -4.19 -16.12 17.53
C ILE A 210 -5.67 -15.91 17.30
N LYS A 211 -6.14 -16.07 16.07
CA LYS A 211 -7.56 -15.96 15.73
C LYS A 211 -8.40 -17.03 16.42
N ALA A 212 -7.91 -18.27 16.50
CA ALA A 212 -8.62 -19.38 17.17
C ALA A 212 -8.68 -19.16 18.70
N ILE A 213 -7.63 -18.61 19.31
CA ILE A 213 -7.54 -18.42 20.77
C ILE A 213 -8.31 -17.16 21.22
N PHE A 214 -8.15 -16.03 20.52
CA PHE A 214 -8.65 -14.73 20.95
C PHE A 214 -9.85 -14.20 20.12
N GLY A 215 -10.23 -14.92 19.05
CA GLY A 215 -11.34 -14.54 18.18
C GLY A 215 -10.93 -13.62 17.03
N ILE A 216 -11.89 -13.37 16.11
CA ILE A 216 -11.68 -12.57 14.90
C ILE A 216 -11.31 -11.11 15.20
N GLY A 217 -11.70 -10.58 16.36
CA GLY A 217 -11.38 -9.21 16.77
C GLY A 217 -9.91 -9.00 17.15
N SER A 218 -9.12 -10.07 17.31
CA SER A 218 -7.70 -10.01 17.67
C SER A 218 -6.75 -9.90 16.49
N ILE A 219 -7.27 -9.92 15.26
CA ILE A 219 -6.49 -9.88 14.04
C ILE A 219 -6.98 -8.81 13.08
N VAL A 220 -6.07 -8.23 12.30
CA VAL A 220 -6.36 -7.36 11.16
C VAL A 220 -5.45 -7.72 10.00
N ARG A 221 -5.97 -7.72 8.77
CA ARG A 221 -5.23 -8.21 7.59
C ARG A 221 -4.09 -7.31 7.17
N ARG A 222 -4.28 -6.00 7.30
CA ARG A 222 -3.35 -4.97 6.83
C ARG A 222 -3.49 -3.74 7.70
N SER A 223 -2.39 -3.14 8.09
CA SER A 223 -2.38 -1.87 8.80
C SER A 223 -1.34 -0.92 8.19
N ARG A 224 -1.59 0.37 8.30
CA ARG A 224 -0.57 1.38 8.03
C ARG A 224 0.49 1.28 9.12
N ILE A 225 1.76 1.52 8.77
CA ILE A 225 2.85 1.59 9.75
C ILE A 225 3.06 3.06 10.10
N ASP A 226 2.80 3.42 11.35
CA ASP A 226 2.86 4.81 11.83
C ASP A 226 4.05 5.05 12.75
N LEU A 227 4.49 4.01 13.48
CA LEU A 227 5.55 4.10 14.47
C LEU A 227 6.37 2.80 14.49
N VAL A 228 7.68 2.93 14.59
CA VAL A 228 8.59 1.81 14.84
C VAL A 228 9.04 1.84 16.29
N ILE A 229 8.93 0.69 16.97
CA ILE A 229 9.45 0.48 18.31
C ILE A 229 10.56 -0.55 18.23
N HIS A 230 11.77 -0.14 18.54
CA HIS A 230 12.94 -1.01 18.58
C HIS A 230 13.21 -1.48 19.99
N LEU A 231 13.03 -2.76 20.25
CA LEU A 231 13.35 -3.41 21.52
C LEU A 231 14.83 -3.81 21.52
N GLU A 232 15.55 -3.42 22.55
CA GLU A 232 16.95 -3.81 22.74
C GLU A 232 17.21 -4.25 24.18
N PHE A 233 18.14 -5.18 24.37
CA PHE A 233 18.58 -5.51 25.72
C PHE A 233 19.24 -4.31 26.38
N TRP A 234 18.94 -4.11 27.67
CA TRP A 234 19.54 -3.03 28.43
C TRP A 234 21.08 -3.09 28.38
N GLN A 235 21.69 -1.96 28.04
CA GLN A 235 23.15 -1.82 28.02
C GLN A 235 23.58 -0.82 29.09
N GLU A 236 24.52 -1.25 29.93
CA GLU A 236 25.12 -0.35 30.94
C GLU A 236 25.95 0.73 30.26
N GLY A 237 25.75 2.00 30.67
CA GLY A 237 26.47 3.15 30.07
C GLY A 237 25.84 3.72 28.79
N LYS A 238 24.82 3.10 28.19
CA LYS A 238 24.06 3.70 27.09
C LYS A 238 23.08 4.75 27.62
N ASP A 239 23.14 5.96 27.05
CA ASP A 239 22.20 7.05 27.40
C ASP A 239 20.88 6.84 26.66
N TYR A 240 19.86 6.44 27.39
CA TYR A 240 18.50 6.30 26.87
C TYR A 240 17.74 7.62 27.01
N ASP A 241 17.07 8.04 25.96
CA ASP A 241 16.25 9.25 25.97
C ASP A 241 15.13 9.15 27.01
N ARG A 242 15.27 9.91 28.11
CA ARG A 242 14.29 9.94 29.21
C ARG A 242 13.15 10.92 28.98
N LEU A 243 13.35 11.90 28.13
CA LEU A 243 12.41 12.99 27.90
C LEU A 243 11.63 12.83 26.60
N GLY A 244 12.04 11.93 25.70
CA GLY A 244 11.42 11.75 24.38
C GLY A 244 11.69 12.93 23.43
N ASN A 245 12.83 13.64 23.64
CA ASN A 245 13.20 14.83 22.87
C ASN A 245 14.05 14.50 21.63
N LYS A 246 14.63 13.31 21.55
CA LYS A 246 15.45 12.89 20.40
C LYS A 246 14.53 12.23 19.37
N GLU A 247 14.14 12.98 18.37
CA GLU A 247 13.42 12.43 17.22
C GLU A 247 14.37 11.53 16.43
N LYS A 248 14.21 10.22 16.57
CA LYS A 248 14.88 9.22 15.75
C LYS A 248 13.92 8.75 14.66
N THR A 249 14.48 8.40 13.53
CA THR A 249 13.72 7.83 12.41
C THR A 249 14.33 6.52 11.94
N MET A 250 13.50 5.68 11.31
CA MET A 250 13.90 4.50 10.56
C MET A 250 13.38 4.63 9.14
N GLU A 251 14.27 4.49 8.17
CA GLU A 251 13.87 4.50 6.76
C GLU A 251 13.49 3.10 6.28
N ILE A 252 12.29 2.98 5.70
CA ILE A 252 11.82 1.75 5.02
C ILE A 252 11.26 2.16 3.66
N LEU A 253 11.75 1.56 2.57
CA LEU A 253 11.33 1.86 1.19
C LEU A 253 11.37 3.36 0.85
N GLY A 254 12.34 4.12 1.39
CA GLY A 254 12.47 5.57 1.18
C GLY A 254 11.41 6.41 1.90
N VAL A 255 10.77 5.87 2.94
CA VAL A 255 9.87 6.59 3.85
C VAL A 255 10.48 6.57 5.24
N GLU A 256 10.66 7.74 5.83
CA GLU A 256 11.10 7.87 7.21
C GLU A 256 9.92 7.69 8.17
N LEU A 257 10.05 6.73 9.09
CA LEU A 257 9.11 6.47 10.17
C LEU A 257 9.73 6.90 11.50
N PRO A 258 8.95 7.47 12.43
CA PRO A 258 9.39 7.72 13.79
C PRO A 258 9.84 6.42 14.46
N LEU A 259 10.94 6.50 15.22
CA LEU A 259 11.55 5.38 15.91
C LEU A 259 11.69 5.66 17.41
N ILE A 260 11.17 4.74 18.23
CA ILE A 260 11.36 4.73 19.68
C ILE A 260 12.22 3.52 20.05
N GLU A 261 13.35 3.73 20.70
CA GLU A 261 14.18 2.67 21.27
C GLU A 261 13.77 2.40 22.71
N LEU A 262 13.34 1.18 22.99
CA LEU A 262 12.92 0.74 24.32
C LEU A 262 13.86 -0.30 24.88
N PRO A 263 14.57 0.00 26.00
CA PRO A 263 15.40 -0.98 26.68
C PRO A 263 14.54 -1.99 27.44
N VAL A 264 14.80 -3.27 27.21
CA VAL A 264 14.16 -4.39 27.88
C VAL A 264 14.88 -4.73 29.16
N ARG A 265 14.15 -4.73 30.28
CA ARG A 265 14.65 -5.16 31.59
C ARG A 265 13.72 -6.20 32.21
N PRO A 266 14.23 -7.21 32.92
CA PRO A 266 13.39 -8.13 33.68
C PRO A 266 12.45 -7.41 34.66
N GLY A 267 11.21 -7.88 34.75
CA GLY A 267 10.20 -7.35 35.69
C GLY A 267 9.44 -6.08 35.24
N ARG A 268 9.66 -5.60 34.01
CA ARG A 268 8.90 -4.48 33.43
C ARG A 268 7.94 -4.98 32.37
N SER A 269 6.65 -4.62 32.45
CA SER A 269 5.70 -4.89 31.36
C SER A 269 6.04 -4.01 30.17
N LEU A 270 6.47 -4.64 29.08
CA LEU A 270 6.77 -3.97 27.81
C LEU A 270 5.50 -3.48 27.13
N ALA A 271 4.44 -4.28 27.18
CA ALA A 271 3.16 -3.96 26.54
C ALA A 271 2.59 -2.63 27.08
N MET A 272 2.62 -2.42 28.39
CA MET A 272 2.18 -1.13 28.97
C MET A 272 2.98 0.05 28.42
N VAL A 273 4.30 -0.10 28.30
CA VAL A 273 5.15 0.99 27.78
C VAL A 273 4.87 1.25 26.32
N VAL A 274 4.67 0.20 25.53
CA VAL A 274 4.30 0.27 24.10
C VAL A 274 2.95 0.96 23.92
N GLU A 275 1.93 0.60 24.72
CA GLU A 275 0.62 1.28 24.71
C GLU A 275 0.73 2.78 24.99
N ILE A 276 1.50 3.16 26.02
CA ILE A 276 1.72 4.57 26.34
C ILE A 276 2.50 5.29 25.23
N ALA A 277 3.49 4.63 24.62
CA ALA A 277 4.22 5.18 23.49
C ALA A 277 3.30 5.44 22.28
N ALA A 278 2.41 4.50 21.95
CA ALA A 278 1.41 4.66 20.90
C ALA A 278 0.46 5.84 21.16
N ARG A 279 -0.08 5.93 22.37
CA ARG A 279 -0.99 7.04 22.75
C ARG A 279 -0.27 8.39 22.73
N ASN A 280 0.96 8.45 23.24
CA ASN A 280 1.76 9.68 23.24
C ASN A 280 2.13 10.11 21.83
N TRP A 281 2.46 9.15 20.95
CA TRP A 281 2.65 9.39 19.52
C TRP A 281 1.43 10.03 18.88
N ARG A 282 0.25 9.46 19.11
CA ARG A 282 -1.01 9.98 18.60
C ARG A 282 -1.29 11.40 19.08
N LEU A 283 -1.08 11.67 20.38
CA LEU A 283 -1.24 13.01 20.93
C LEU A 283 -0.29 14.03 20.27
N LYS A 284 0.96 13.64 20.00
CA LYS A 284 1.92 14.48 19.26
C LYS A 284 1.44 14.75 17.84
N ALA A 285 0.94 13.74 17.12
CA ALA A 285 0.37 13.89 15.78
C ALA A 285 -0.87 14.81 15.76
N GLU A 286 -1.65 14.83 16.83
CA GLU A 286 -2.79 15.75 17.05
C GLU A 286 -2.35 17.15 17.53
N GLY A 287 -1.04 17.40 17.71
CA GLY A 287 -0.47 18.71 18.07
C GLY A 287 -0.23 18.93 19.57
N TYR A 288 -0.41 17.90 20.41
CA TYR A 288 -0.09 18.01 21.85
C TYR A 288 1.24 17.36 22.17
N ASP A 289 2.21 18.14 22.64
CA ASP A 289 3.50 17.66 23.13
C ASP A 289 3.62 17.89 24.64
N ALA A 290 3.68 16.80 25.41
CA ALA A 290 3.77 16.83 26.87
C ALA A 290 5.06 17.49 27.36
N VAL A 291 6.16 17.37 26.62
CA VAL A 291 7.45 17.97 26.98
C VAL A 291 7.41 19.48 26.78
N ALA A 292 6.89 19.93 25.64
CA ALA A 292 6.69 21.36 25.38
C ALA A 292 5.73 22.00 26.39
N GLU A 293 4.68 21.28 26.79
CA GLU A 293 3.75 21.75 27.82
C GLU A 293 4.42 21.84 29.20
N LEU A 294 5.24 20.85 29.56
CA LEU A 294 6.04 20.89 30.81
C LEU A 294 6.97 22.08 30.81
N ASP A 295 7.71 22.30 29.73
CA ASP A 295 8.63 23.45 29.59
C ASP A 295 7.89 24.78 29.72
N ARG A 296 6.72 24.90 29.14
CA ARG A 296 5.86 26.07 29.23
C ARG A 296 5.44 26.35 30.69
N ARG A 297 5.07 25.30 31.43
CA ARG A 297 4.71 25.42 32.86
C ARG A 297 5.89 25.82 33.73
N LEU A 298 7.04 25.20 33.50
CA LEU A 298 8.27 25.56 34.23
C LEU A 298 8.66 27.01 33.99
N LYS A 299 8.68 27.48 32.74
CA LYS A 299 8.96 28.87 32.41
C LYS A 299 8.02 29.85 33.13
N LYS A 300 6.69 29.56 33.12
CA LYS A 300 5.72 30.40 33.86
C LYS A 300 5.99 30.46 35.37
N HIS A 301 6.36 29.32 35.96
CA HIS A 301 6.64 29.26 37.41
C HIS A 301 7.84 30.08 37.78
N TYR A 302 8.92 30.06 36.98
CA TYR A 302 10.15 30.85 37.27
C TYR A 302 9.96 32.35 36.97
N THR A 303 9.12 32.75 35.99
CA THR A 303 8.86 34.15 35.67
C THR A 303 7.99 34.87 36.73
N HIS A 304 7.27 34.12 37.59
CA HIS A 304 6.45 34.67 38.67
C HIS A 304 7.20 34.73 40.02
N GLN A 305 8.48 34.38 40.11
CA GLN A 305 9.31 34.42 41.28
C GLN A 305 10.34 35.59 41.27
N GLU A 306 10.38 36.34 40.16
CA GLU A 306 11.03 37.65 40.05
C GLU A 306 9.97 38.78 40.19
#